data_c53540c0454e306ad6c160cf991c3f52
#
_entry.id   c53540c0454e306ad6c160cf991c3f52
#
_cell.length_a   1.000
_cell.length_b   1.000
_cell.length_c   1.000
_cell.angle_alpha   90.00
_cell.angle_beta   90.00
_cell.angle_gamma   90.00
#
_symmetry.space_group_name_H-M   'P 1'
#
loop_
_entity.id
_entity.type
_entity.pdbx_description
1 polymer ?
#
loop_
_entity_poly.entity_id
_entity_poly.type
_entity_poly.pdbx_seq_one_letter_code
_entity_poly.pdbx_strand_id
1 'polypeptide(L)'
;VDCEYSDVYKLYSVLKNLNQDELSKVEKIVLYDDSHTTEGWDWLEKFTRIPVEHVEADRVTGRKSLVDIEMTAGVCTDFYKNDITSFILVSSDSDYWGLISSLTEARFLVMYEYSKCGEAIKKALTEHGIYYCSIDDFCSGNIEELKKAVLFDILEKYLPDIIYLNGRELVKHIYDEARITACDQEMDVFYKKYIKTLKLKIDNDGNFSIEISKS
;
A
#
# COMPACT_ATOMS: atom_id res chain seq x y z
N VAL A 1 5.51 8.68 8.55
CA VAL A 1 5.51 9.13 7.15
C VAL A 1 4.70 10.40 7.06
N ASP A 2 5.26 11.41 6.44
CA ASP A 2 4.57 12.64 6.08
C ASP A 2 3.99 12.49 4.68
N CYS A 3 2.67 12.38 4.57
CA CYS A 3 1.99 12.09 3.32
C CYS A 3 1.97 13.30 2.35
N GLU A 4 2.08 14.53 2.87
CA GLU A 4 2.13 15.74 2.03
C GLU A 4 3.48 15.89 1.30
N TYR A 5 4.58 15.46 1.92
CA TYR A 5 5.95 15.63 1.40
C TYR A 5 6.60 14.31 0.99
N SER A 6 5.81 13.27 0.79
CA SER A 6 6.28 11.95 0.36
C SER A 6 5.45 11.41 -0.81
N ASP A 7 5.99 10.41 -1.49
CA ASP A 7 5.32 9.70 -2.58
C ASP A 7 5.06 8.24 -2.15
N VAL A 8 3.80 7.85 -2.14
CA VAL A 8 3.36 6.52 -1.70
C VAL A 8 3.94 5.39 -2.56
N TYR A 9 4.09 5.59 -3.87
CA TYR A 9 4.64 4.58 -4.77
C TYR A 9 6.13 4.36 -4.54
N LYS A 10 6.85 5.43 -4.20
CA LYS A 10 8.26 5.34 -3.83
C LYS A 10 8.43 4.59 -2.51
N LEU A 11 7.62 4.91 -1.49
CA LEU A 11 7.64 4.18 -0.22
C LEU A 11 7.30 2.70 -0.42
N TYR A 12 6.28 2.40 -1.21
CA TYR A 12 5.95 1.01 -1.54
C TYR A 12 7.13 0.28 -2.20
N SER A 13 7.84 0.94 -3.13
CA SER A 13 9.03 0.38 -3.76
C SER A 13 10.12 0.05 -2.74
N VAL A 14 10.36 0.92 -1.76
CA VAL A 14 11.30 0.65 -0.66
C VAL A 14 10.88 -0.59 0.11
N LEU A 15 9.61 -0.64 0.55
CA LEU A 15 9.10 -1.77 1.35
C LEU A 15 9.15 -3.09 0.57
N LYS A 16 8.89 -3.07 -0.73
CA LYS A 16 8.97 -4.25 -1.60
C LYS A 16 10.39 -4.76 -1.79
N ASN A 17 11.38 -3.87 -1.78
CA ASN A 17 12.79 -4.21 -1.99
C ASN A 17 13.53 -4.58 -0.70
N LEU A 18 12.96 -4.28 0.47
CA LEU A 18 13.51 -4.75 1.74
C LEU A 18 13.34 -6.28 1.87
N ASN A 19 14.37 -6.92 2.41
CA ASN A 19 14.27 -8.35 2.73
C ASN A 19 13.35 -8.58 3.95
N GLN A 20 12.92 -9.83 4.14
CA GLN A 20 11.99 -10.18 5.22
C GLN A 20 12.57 -9.93 6.62
N ASP A 21 13.88 -10.08 6.79
CA ASP A 21 14.55 -9.87 8.08
C ASP A 21 14.55 -8.38 8.46
N GLU A 22 14.68 -7.50 7.49
CA GLU A 22 14.60 -6.05 7.70
C GLU A 22 13.15 -5.59 7.92
N LEU A 23 12.21 -6.09 7.13
CA LEU A 23 10.78 -5.81 7.30
C LEU A 23 10.28 -6.25 8.68
N SER A 24 10.76 -7.38 9.20
CA SER A 24 10.35 -7.89 10.51
C SER A 24 10.78 -7.02 11.70
N LYS A 25 11.72 -6.08 11.49
CA LYS A 25 12.16 -5.10 12.49
C LYS A 25 11.29 -3.85 12.53
N VAL A 26 10.44 -3.65 11.53
CA VAL A 26 9.50 -2.53 11.47
C VAL A 26 8.25 -2.92 12.24
N GLU A 27 8.02 -2.26 13.36
CA GLU A 27 6.87 -2.56 14.23
C GLU A 27 5.56 -2.04 13.64
N LYS A 28 5.58 -0.81 13.12
CA LYS A 28 4.42 -0.18 12.48
C LYS A 28 4.84 0.92 11.51
N ILE A 29 3.93 1.28 10.63
CA ILE A 29 4.01 2.46 9.78
C ILE A 29 2.90 3.42 10.23
N VAL A 30 3.24 4.66 10.56
CA VAL A 30 2.26 5.69 10.87
C VAL A 30 2.26 6.70 9.72
N LEU A 31 1.10 6.85 9.08
CA LEU A 31 0.84 7.81 8.01
C LEU A 31 0.21 9.05 8.62
N TYR A 32 0.84 10.20 8.46
CA TYR A 32 0.30 11.49 8.90
C TYR A 32 -0.13 12.25 7.66
N ASP A 33 -1.40 12.56 7.59
CA ASP A 33 -2.04 13.10 6.41
C ASP A 33 -3.07 14.16 6.75
N ASP A 34 -3.53 14.91 5.78
CA ASP A 34 -4.69 15.76 5.92
C ASP A 34 -5.81 15.36 4.95
N SER A 35 -6.97 15.96 5.10
CA SER A 35 -8.19 15.62 4.35
C SER A 35 -8.08 15.76 2.81
N HIS A 36 -6.92 16.19 2.27
CA HIS A 36 -6.74 16.44 0.84
C HIS A 36 -5.94 15.35 0.12
N THR A 37 -5.28 14.45 0.84
CA THR A 37 -4.36 13.44 0.26
C THR A 37 -4.70 11.99 0.61
N THR A 38 -5.72 11.74 1.43
CA THR A 38 -6.06 10.44 2.02
C THR A 38 -6.23 9.29 1.03
N GLU A 39 -6.81 9.51 -0.15
CA GLU A 39 -7.16 8.42 -1.09
C GLU A 39 -5.95 7.64 -1.61
N GLY A 40 -4.80 8.28 -1.73
CA GLY A 40 -3.57 7.67 -2.27
C GLY A 40 -2.86 6.73 -1.29
N TRP A 41 -3.07 6.88 0.03
CA TRP A 41 -2.33 6.14 1.06
C TRP A 41 -3.08 4.93 1.61
N ASP A 42 -4.40 4.88 1.52
CA ASP A 42 -5.25 3.79 2.03
C ASP A 42 -4.91 2.41 1.47
N TRP A 43 -4.37 2.35 0.25
CA TRP A 43 -4.01 1.07 -0.32
C TRP A 43 -2.71 0.48 0.27
N LEU A 44 -1.82 1.29 0.87
CA LEU A 44 -0.56 0.81 1.43
C LEU A 44 -0.80 -0.26 2.49
N GLU A 45 -1.80 -0.08 3.36
CA GLU A 45 -2.19 -1.06 4.37
C GLU A 45 -2.53 -2.43 3.77
N LYS A 46 -3.12 -2.43 2.57
CA LYS A 46 -3.54 -3.67 1.87
C LYS A 46 -2.37 -4.46 1.31
N PHE A 47 -1.22 -3.84 1.10
CA PHE A 47 -0.05 -4.45 0.43
C PHE A 47 1.14 -4.69 1.33
N THR A 48 1.17 -4.13 2.51
CA THR A 48 2.17 -4.42 3.53
C THR A 48 1.63 -5.38 4.57
N ARG A 49 2.51 -6.19 5.15
CA ARG A 49 2.18 -7.01 6.33
C ARG A 49 2.49 -6.28 7.64
N ILE A 50 3.07 -5.10 7.55
CA ILE A 50 3.38 -4.25 8.68
C ILE A 50 2.08 -3.54 9.08
N PRO A 51 1.74 -3.45 10.38
CA PRO A 51 0.60 -2.66 10.83
C PRO A 51 0.72 -1.21 10.36
N VAL A 52 -0.33 -0.68 9.75
CA VAL A 52 -0.40 0.72 9.30
C VAL A 52 -1.43 1.46 10.15
N GLU A 53 -1.01 2.56 10.73
CA GLU A 53 -1.89 3.51 11.42
C GLU A 53 -2.01 4.75 10.54
N HIS A 54 -3.22 5.23 10.30
CA HIS A 54 -3.48 6.46 9.54
C HIS A 54 -3.99 7.53 10.50
N VAL A 55 -3.25 8.62 10.63
CA VAL A 55 -3.56 9.77 11.48
C VAL A 55 -3.90 10.94 10.57
N GLU A 56 -5.19 11.28 10.53
CA GLU A 56 -5.67 12.44 9.80
C GLU A 56 -5.57 13.69 10.68
N ALA A 57 -4.81 14.68 10.23
CA ALA A 57 -4.64 15.94 10.94
C ALA A 57 -5.81 16.88 10.65
N ASP A 58 -6.55 17.24 11.69
CA ASP A 58 -7.65 18.20 11.59
C ASP A 58 -7.14 19.62 11.28
N ARG A 59 -7.70 20.24 10.24
CA ARG A 59 -7.42 21.66 9.96
C ARG A 59 -8.38 22.56 10.74
N VAL A 60 -7.87 23.25 11.76
CA VAL A 60 -8.66 24.27 12.49
C VAL A 60 -8.96 25.50 11.62
N THR A 61 -8.06 25.82 10.69
CA THR A 61 -8.25 26.89 9.69
C THR A 61 -7.75 26.42 8.35
N GLY A 62 -8.49 26.66 7.26
CA GLY A 62 -8.20 26.12 5.92
C GLY A 62 -6.87 26.52 5.27
N ARG A 63 -5.94 27.15 5.99
CA ARG A 63 -4.69 27.71 5.45
C ARG A 63 -3.41 27.01 5.92
N LYS A 64 -3.44 26.21 7.00
CA LYS A 64 -2.24 25.56 7.53
C LYS A 64 -2.51 24.11 7.85
N SER A 65 -1.73 23.23 7.29
CA SER A 65 -1.68 21.82 7.69
C SER A 65 -1.13 21.71 9.13
N LEU A 66 -1.60 20.71 9.87
CA LEU A 66 -1.09 20.38 11.20
C LEU A 66 -0.35 19.03 11.19
N VAL A 67 -0.08 18.47 10.02
CA VAL A 67 0.59 17.17 9.84
C VAL A 67 1.95 17.14 10.56
N ASP A 68 2.74 18.21 10.46
CA ASP A 68 4.02 18.36 11.13
C ASP A 68 3.90 18.31 12.66
N ILE A 69 2.86 18.92 13.22
CA ILE A 69 2.59 18.95 14.65
C ILE A 69 2.13 17.57 15.15
N GLU A 70 1.15 16.97 14.46
CA GLU A 70 0.63 15.64 14.79
C GLU A 70 1.73 14.57 14.69
N MET A 71 2.54 14.60 13.66
CA MET A 71 3.67 13.69 13.49
C MET A 71 4.72 13.88 14.59
N THR A 72 5.03 15.13 14.96
CA THR A 72 5.96 15.42 16.06
C THR A 72 5.40 14.89 17.39
N ALA A 73 4.12 15.13 17.67
CA ALA A 73 3.46 14.63 18.87
C ALA A 73 3.41 13.09 18.93
N GLY A 74 3.13 12.46 17.79
CA GLY A 74 3.12 11.00 17.64
C GLY A 74 4.48 10.37 17.90
N VAL A 75 5.54 10.88 17.28
CA VAL A 75 6.92 10.41 17.49
C VAL A 75 7.33 10.58 18.96
N CYS A 76 7.03 11.74 19.59
CA CYS A 76 7.30 11.94 21.01
C CYS A 76 6.50 10.97 21.89
N THR A 77 5.26 10.68 21.54
CA THR A 77 4.43 9.70 22.27
C THR A 77 5.01 8.29 22.15
N ASP A 78 5.41 7.88 20.97
CA ASP A 78 6.02 6.57 20.74
C ASP A 78 7.35 6.44 21.50
N PHE A 79 8.16 7.50 21.52
CA PHE A 79 9.42 7.51 22.23
C PHE A 79 9.23 7.43 23.76
N TYR A 80 8.40 8.30 24.35
CA TYR A 80 8.30 8.41 25.81
C TYR A 80 7.31 7.45 26.47
N LYS A 81 6.33 6.91 25.73
CA LYS A 81 5.30 6.04 26.31
C LYS A 81 5.36 4.60 25.82
N ASN A 82 5.84 4.40 24.57
CA ASN A 82 5.83 3.10 23.94
C ASN A 82 7.24 2.51 23.81
N ASP A 83 8.27 3.16 24.36
CA ASP A 83 9.66 2.74 24.38
C ASP A 83 10.26 2.51 22.97
N ILE A 84 9.70 3.15 21.93
CA ILE A 84 10.23 3.08 20.57
C ILE A 84 11.40 4.05 20.46
N THR A 85 12.59 3.54 20.19
CA THR A 85 13.82 4.33 20.17
C THR A 85 14.42 4.51 18.78
N SER A 86 13.85 3.91 17.77
CA SER A 86 14.36 3.96 16.39
C SER A 86 13.24 4.35 15.43
N PHE A 87 13.49 5.38 14.64
CA PHE A 87 12.49 5.97 13.75
C PHE A 87 13.03 6.10 12.32
N ILE A 88 12.21 5.73 11.35
CA ILE A 88 12.43 6.06 9.95
C ILE A 88 11.46 7.19 9.62
N LEU A 89 12.00 8.40 9.47
CA LEU A 89 11.24 9.59 9.12
C LEU A 89 11.22 9.72 7.60
N VAL A 90 10.06 9.53 7.01
CA VAL A 90 9.87 9.70 5.55
C VAL A 90 9.22 11.04 5.32
N SER A 91 10.02 12.04 5.01
CA SER A 91 9.60 13.41 4.69
C SER A 91 10.75 14.18 4.06
N SER A 92 10.42 15.12 3.19
CA SER A 92 11.37 16.07 2.61
C SER A 92 11.28 17.46 3.24
N ASP A 93 10.44 17.63 4.26
CA ASP A 93 10.28 18.90 4.97
C ASP A 93 11.42 19.14 5.97
N SER A 94 11.99 20.33 5.93
CA SER A 94 13.05 20.76 6.86
C SER A 94 12.55 21.08 8.28
N ASP A 95 11.25 21.27 8.47
CA ASP A 95 10.67 21.67 9.75
C ASP A 95 10.80 20.57 10.80
N TYR A 96 10.96 19.30 10.38
CA TYR A 96 11.26 18.17 11.28
C TYR A 96 12.65 18.19 11.91
N TRP A 97 13.52 19.13 11.51
CA TRP A 97 14.81 19.29 12.18
C TRP A 97 14.65 19.55 13.69
N GLY A 98 13.63 20.33 14.08
CA GLY A 98 13.31 20.57 15.49
C GLY A 98 13.03 19.29 16.29
N LEU A 99 12.27 18.37 15.72
CA LEU A 99 11.99 17.06 16.31
C LEU A 99 13.27 16.24 16.46
N ILE A 100 14.02 16.07 15.36
CA ILE A 100 15.23 15.24 15.32
C ILE A 100 16.28 15.74 16.31
N SER A 101 16.53 17.05 16.34
CA SER A 101 17.52 17.66 17.24
C SER A 101 17.13 17.65 18.71
N SER A 102 15.83 17.55 19.02
CA SER A 102 15.32 17.51 20.40
C SER A 102 15.34 16.11 21.03
N LEU A 103 15.18 15.05 20.23
CA LEU A 103 15.18 13.67 20.71
C LEU A 103 16.57 13.02 20.51
N THR A 104 17.55 13.52 21.26
CA THR A 104 18.96 13.10 21.11
C THR A 104 19.24 11.63 21.47
N GLU A 105 18.36 10.99 22.24
CA GLU A 105 18.47 9.58 22.62
C GLU A 105 17.79 8.65 21.58
N ALA A 106 16.97 9.20 20.70
CA ALA A 106 16.37 8.45 19.62
C ALA A 106 17.31 8.31 18.42
N ARG A 107 17.20 7.22 17.71
CA ARG A 107 17.90 6.99 16.44
C ARG A 107 17.00 7.30 15.28
N PHE A 108 17.46 8.18 14.41
CA PHE A 108 16.74 8.55 13.20
C PHE A 108 17.43 8.09 11.93
N LEU A 109 16.64 7.60 10.98
CA LEU A 109 16.97 7.55 9.57
C LEU A 109 15.98 8.45 8.84
N VAL A 110 16.48 9.44 8.11
CA VAL A 110 15.63 10.35 7.32
C VAL A 110 15.64 9.88 5.86
N MET A 111 14.46 9.60 5.32
CA MET A 111 14.27 9.28 3.90
C MET A 111 13.56 10.46 3.22
N TYR A 112 14.18 11.02 2.20
CA TYR A 112 13.70 12.21 1.49
C TYR A 112 13.65 11.97 -0.02
N GLU A 113 12.94 12.84 -0.75
CA GLU A 113 12.96 12.89 -2.21
C GLU A 113 13.99 13.93 -2.70
N TYR A 114 14.79 13.57 -3.70
CA TYR A 114 15.83 14.47 -4.25
C TYR A 114 15.30 15.82 -4.67
N SER A 115 14.14 15.85 -5.31
CA SER A 115 13.54 17.06 -5.86
C SER A 115 12.96 18.00 -4.80
N LYS A 116 12.71 17.50 -3.59
CA LYS A 116 12.01 18.25 -2.53
C LYS A 116 12.91 18.64 -1.35
N CYS A 117 14.01 17.92 -1.13
CA CYS A 117 14.87 18.14 0.02
C CYS A 117 15.96 19.18 -0.24
N GLY A 118 16.01 20.22 0.61
CA GLY A 118 17.01 21.28 0.53
C GLY A 118 18.40 20.88 1.03
N GLU A 119 19.44 21.55 0.52
CA GLU A 119 20.84 21.29 0.94
C GLU A 119 21.11 21.66 2.41
N ALA A 120 20.39 22.64 2.95
CA ALA A 120 20.59 23.08 4.33
C ALA A 120 20.27 21.97 5.35
N ILE A 121 19.17 21.21 5.13
CA ILE A 121 18.80 20.12 6.02
C ILE A 121 19.77 18.95 5.90
N LYS A 122 20.22 18.59 4.69
CA LYS A 122 21.23 17.54 4.46
C LYS A 122 22.54 17.86 5.20
N LYS A 123 22.96 19.12 5.15
CA LYS A 123 24.14 19.59 5.87
C LYS A 123 23.95 19.44 7.38
N ALA A 124 22.80 19.86 7.94
CA ALA A 124 22.49 19.73 9.36
C ALA A 124 22.48 18.27 9.80
N LEU A 125 21.85 17.36 9.04
CA LEU A 125 21.84 15.93 9.30
C LEU A 125 23.27 15.36 9.34
N THR A 126 24.11 15.71 8.36
CA THR A 126 25.51 15.28 8.29
C THR A 126 26.31 15.78 9.49
N GLU A 127 26.21 17.04 9.86
CA GLU A 127 26.96 17.67 10.97
C GLU A 127 26.60 17.05 12.33
N HIS A 128 25.38 16.53 12.48
CA HIS A 128 24.90 15.87 13.70
C HIS A 128 24.96 14.35 13.66
N GLY A 129 25.52 13.75 12.61
CA GLY A 129 25.69 12.32 12.48
C GLY A 129 24.38 11.53 12.32
N ILE A 130 23.33 12.19 11.84
CA ILE A 130 22.04 11.56 11.55
C ILE A 130 22.09 10.88 10.18
N TYR A 131 21.69 9.62 10.13
CA TYR A 131 21.61 8.89 8.87
C TYR A 131 20.48 9.41 7.98
N TYR A 132 20.77 9.57 6.71
CA TYR A 132 19.76 9.95 5.73
C TYR A 132 20.05 9.32 4.37
N CYS A 133 19.00 9.09 3.59
CA CYS A 133 19.11 8.57 2.24
C CYS A 133 17.96 9.11 1.36
N SER A 134 18.16 9.07 0.06
CA SER A 134 17.07 9.38 -0.85
C SER A 134 16.17 8.16 -1.04
N ILE A 135 14.87 8.36 -0.96
CA ILE A 135 13.88 7.34 -1.32
C ILE A 135 13.98 6.99 -2.82
N ASP A 136 14.45 7.94 -3.65
CA ASP A 136 14.65 7.74 -5.09
C ASP A 136 15.73 6.70 -5.39
N ASP A 137 16.71 6.51 -4.49
CA ASP A 137 17.77 5.51 -4.67
C ASP A 137 17.25 4.06 -4.62
N PHE A 138 16.09 3.85 -4.01
CA PHE A 138 15.41 2.55 -3.94
C PHE A 138 14.41 2.34 -5.07
N CYS A 139 14.12 3.37 -5.85
CA CYS A 139 13.23 3.31 -6.99
C CYS A 139 14.04 3.07 -8.27
N SER A 140 14.40 1.82 -8.54
CA SER A 140 14.98 1.42 -9.81
C SER A 140 13.87 1.33 -10.86
N GLY A 141 13.50 2.42 -11.52
CA GLY A 141 12.52 2.37 -12.59
C GLY A 141 11.72 3.64 -12.79
N ASN A 142 10.93 3.62 -13.84
CA ASN A 142 9.98 4.68 -14.15
C ASN A 142 8.80 4.59 -13.16
N ILE A 143 8.39 5.71 -12.55
CA ILE A 143 7.22 5.79 -11.66
C ILE A 143 5.96 5.22 -12.33
N GLU A 144 5.80 5.38 -13.65
CA GLU A 144 4.69 4.79 -14.39
C GLU A 144 4.74 3.26 -14.42
N GLU A 145 5.91 2.65 -14.43
CA GLU A 145 6.05 1.19 -14.31
C GLU A 145 5.72 0.71 -12.90
N LEU A 146 6.08 1.49 -11.86
CA LEU A 146 5.69 1.21 -10.48
C LEU A 146 4.17 1.31 -10.30
N LYS A 147 3.53 2.37 -10.78
CA LYS A 147 2.07 2.52 -10.79
C LYS A 147 1.40 1.35 -11.48
N LYS A 148 1.91 0.95 -12.64
CA LYS A 148 1.41 -0.20 -13.39
C LYS A 148 1.57 -1.49 -12.59
N ALA A 149 2.71 -1.72 -11.95
CA ALA A 149 2.94 -2.90 -11.12
C ALA A 149 1.94 -2.96 -9.95
N VAL A 150 1.72 -1.84 -9.26
CA VAL A 150 0.71 -1.72 -8.20
C VAL A 150 -0.69 -2.04 -8.72
N LEU A 151 -1.08 -1.51 -9.89
CA LEU A 151 -2.39 -1.81 -10.49
C LEU A 151 -2.55 -3.30 -10.80
N PHE A 152 -1.49 -3.98 -11.26
CA PHE A 152 -1.52 -5.42 -11.48
C PHE A 152 -1.60 -6.21 -10.18
N ASP A 153 -0.85 -5.82 -9.14
CA ASP A 153 -0.92 -6.47 -7.82
C ASP A 153 -2.34 -6.35 -7.23
N ILE A 154 -2.99 -5.19 -7.40
CA ILE A 154 -4.39 -4.98 -7.02
C ILE A 154 -5.33 -5.87 -7.82
N LEU A 155 -5.16 -5.90 -9.15
CA LEU A 155 -5.97 -6.72 -10.03
C LEU A 155 -5.89 -8.20 -9.66
N GLU A 156 -4.67 -8.73 -9.47
CA GLU A 156 -4.45 -10.12 -9.06
C GLU A 156 -5.11 -10.45 -7.71
N LYS A 157 -5.12 -9.50 -6.78
CA LYS A 157 -5.76 -9.66 -5.48
C LYS A 157 -7.29 -9.73 -5.59
N TYR A 158 -7.90 -8.89 -6.44
CA TYR A 158 -9.36 -8.83 -6.57
C TYR A 158 -9.93 -9.82 -7.60
N LEU A 159 -9.12 -10.33 -8.55
CA LEU A 159 -9.59 -11.30 -9.53
C LEU A 159 -10.26 -12.54 -8.91
N PRO A 160 -9.74 -13.16 -7.82
CA PRO A 160 -10.40 -14.29 -7.19
C PRO A 160 -11.79 -13.96 -6.66
N ASP A 161 -12.01 -12.75 -6.14
CA ASP A 161 -13.28 -12.32 -5.58
C ASP A 161 -14.32 -12.02 -6.67
N ILE A 162 -13.86 -11.55 -7.84
CA ILE A 162 -14.74 -11.28 -8.99
C ILE A 162 -15.12 -12.57 -9.71
N ILE A 163 -14.26 -13.59 -9.71
CA ILE A 163 -14.45 -14.85 -10.43
C ILE A 163 -14.47 -16.04 -9.45
N TYR A 164 -15.14 -15.90 -8.31
CA TYR A 164 -15.37 -17.04 -7.41
C TYR A 164 -16.48 -17.94 -7.96
N LEU A 165 -16.12 -18.74 -8.95
CA LEU A 165 -16.97 -19.80 -9.49
C LEU A 165 -16.16 -21.12 -9.48
N ASN A 166 -16.39 -21.95 -8.45
CA ASN A 166 -16.00 -23.35 -8.56
C ASN A 166 -16.90 -23.99 -9.61
N GLY A 167 -16.36 -24.23 -10.80
CA GLY A 167 -17.14 -24.75 -11.94
C GLY A 167 -17.80 -26.10 -11.66
N ARG A 168 -17.29 -26.92 -10.72
CA ARG A 168 -17.92 -28.18 -10.35
C ARG A 168 -19.10 -27.96 -9.38
N GLU A 169 -18.97 -27.03 -8.49
CA GLU A 169 -20.09 -26.61 -7.61
C GLU A 169 -21.21 -25.95 -8.41
N LEU A 170 -20.84 -25.15 -9.43
CA LEU A 170 -21.80 -24.56 -10.36
C LEU A 170 -22.60 -25.65 -11.09
N VAL A 171 -21.95 -26.72 -11.58
CA VAL A 171 -22.67 -27.84 -12.22
C VAL A 171 -23.65 -28.47 -11.25
N LYS A 172 -23.21 -28.77 -10.04
CA LYS A 172 -24.06 -29.36 -9.01
C LYS A 172 -25.29 -28.48 -8.75
N HIS A 173 -25.06 -27.19 -8.56
CA HIS A 173 -26.14 -26.21 -8.34
C HIS A 173 -27.12 -26.15 -9.51
N ILE A 174 -26.63 -26.20 -10.76
CA ILE A 174 -27.48 -26.23 -11.97
C ILE A 174 -28.36 -27.46 -11.98
N TYR A 175 -27.83 -28.67 -11.67
CA TYR A 175 -28.62 -29.89 -11.64
C TYR A 175 -29.65 -29.91 -10.51
N ASP A 176 -29.26 -29.39 -9.33
CA ASP A 176 -30.14 -29.27 -8.18
C ASP A 176 -31.32 -28.32 -8.46
N GLU A 177 -31.05 -27.16 -9.07
CA GLU A 177 -32.05 -26.16 -9.44
C GLU A 177 -32.98 -26.67 -10.54
N ALA A 178 -32.44 -27.41 -11.51
CA ALA A 178 -33.19 -28.04 -12.57
C ALA A 178 -33.99 -29.28 -12.06
N ARG A 179 -33.75 -29.73 -10.82
CA ARG A 179 -34.33 -30.96 -10.23
C ARG A 179 -34.04 -32.21 -11.06
N ILE A 180 -32.90 -32.29 -11.67
CA ILE A 180 -32.43 -33.44 -12.47
C ILE A 180 -31.46 -34.24 -11.63
N THR A 181 -31.83 -35.53 -11.39
CA THR A 181 -30.92 -36.47 -10.71
C THR A 181 -29.90 -36.97 -11.74
N ALA A 182 -28.61 -36.77 -11.46
CA ALA A 182 -27.50 -37.20 -12.28
C ALA A 182 -26.40 -37.84 -11.44
N CYS A 183 -25.68 -38.79 -12.01
CA CYS A 183 -24.48 -39.32 -11.35
C CYS A 183 -23.27 -38.43 -11.56
N ASP A 184 -22.20 -38.61 -10.78
CA ASP A 184 -20.97 -37.83 -10.86
C ASP A 184 -20.33 -37.85 -12.27
N GLN A 185 -20.48 -38.96 -12.99
CA GLN A 185 -19.95 -39.08 -14.34
C GLN A 185 -20.70 -38.17 -15.33
N GLU A 186 -22.00 -38.07 -15.23
CA GLU A 186 -22.84 -37.23 -16.06
C GLU A 186 -22.53 -35.74 -15.79
N MET A 187 -22.40 -35.37 -14.52
CA MET A 187 -22.01 -34.03 -14.09
C MET A 187 -20.61 -33.69 -14.58
N ASP A 188 -19.66 -34.62 -14.57
CA ASP A 188 -18.30 -34.39 -15.07
C ASP A 188 -18.26 -34.21 -16.62
N VAL A 189 -19.11 -34.93 -17.35
CA VAL A 189 -19.28 -34.73 -18.80
C VAL A 189 -19.82 -33.33 -19.09
N PHE A 190 -20.87 -32.90 -18.36
CA PHE A 190 -21.44 -31.57 -18.49
C PHE A 190 -20.40 -30.48 -18.18
N TYR A 191 -19.65 -30.64 -17.08
CA TYR A 191 -18.56 -29.73 -16.69
C TYR A 191 -17.54 -29.59 -17.81
N LYS A 192 -17.03 -30.71 -18.34
CA LYS A 192 -16.00 -30.69 -19.38
C LYS A 192 -16.47 -30.03 -20.68
N LYS A 193 -17.73 -30.30 -21.05
CA LYS A 193 -18.30 -29.83 -22.31
C LYS A 193 -18.70 -28.36 -22.27
N TYR A 194 -19.34 -27.90 -21.20
CA TYR A 194 -19.98 -26.59 -21.17
C TYR A 194 -19.31 -25.59 -20.21
N ILE A 195 -18.88 -26.05 -19.04
CA ILE A 195 -18.33 -25.14 -18.03
C ILE A 195 -16.86 -24.84 -18.27
N LYS A 196 -16.05 -25.88 -18.55
CA LYS A 196 -14.62 -25.71 -18.84
C LYS A 196 -14.33 -24.88 -20.10
N THR A 197 -15.30 -24.75 -20.99
CA THR A 197 -15.18 -24.00 -22.25
C THR A 197 -15.76 -22.58 -22.18
N LEU A 198 -16.24 -22.15 -21.01
CA LEU A 198 -16.73 -20.80 -20.82
C LEU A 198 -15.63 -19.79 -21.11
N LYS A 199 -15.98 -18.68 -21.76
CA LYS A 199 -15.07 -17.56 -22.05
C LYS A 199 -15.61 -16.30 -21.42
N LEU A 200 -14.76 -15.65 -20.64
CA LEU A 200 -15.01 -14.32 -20.16
C LEU A 200 -14.82 -13.32 -21.30
N LYS A 201 -15.78 -12.45 -21.52
CA LYS A 201 -15.67 -11.32 -22.45
C LYS A 201 -15.93 -10.01 -21.69
N ILE A 202 -15.26 -8.98 -22.14
CA ILE A 202 -15.48 -7.61 -21.66
C ILE A 202 -15.90 -6.81 -22.89
N ASP A 203 -17.03 -6.11 -22.79
CA ASP A 203 -17.51 -5.22 -23.86
C ASP A 203 -16.78 -3.85 -23.82
N ASN A 204 -17.11 -2.99 -24.79
CA ASN A 204 -16.49 -1.66 -24.90
C ASN A 204 -16.85 -0.73 -23.74
N ASP A 205 -17.92 -1.01 -23.02
CA ASP A 205 -18.41 -0.23 -21.86
C ASP A 205 -17.85 -0.78 -20.53
N GLY A 206 -17.00 -1.84 -20.60
CA GLY A 206 -16.36 -2.47 -19.44
C GLY A 206 -17.22 -3.51 -18.73
N ASN A 207 -18.39 -3.91 -19.28
CA ASN A 207 -19.21 -4.92 -18.64
C ASN A 207 -18.67 -6.34 -18.91
N PHE A 208 -18.65 -7.16 -17.85
CA PHE A 208 -18.26 -8.55 -17.95
C PHE A 208 -19.43 -9.42 -18.40
N SER A 209 -19.17 -10.29 -19.35
CA SER A 209 -20.13 -11.30 -19.79
C SER A 209 -19.43 -12.66 -19.94
N ILE A 210 -20.21 -13.74 -19.75
CA ILE A 210 -19.72 -15.11 -19.95
C ILE A 210 -20.43 -15.69 -21.16
N GLU A 211 -19.65 -16.13 -22.14
CA GLU A 211 -20.17 -16.75 -23.34
C GLU A 211 -20.14 -18.29 -23.20
N ILE A 212 -21.30 -18.90 -23.44
CA ILE A 212 -21.46 -20.35 -23.45
C ILE A 212 -21.34 -20.83 -24.90
N SER A 213 -20.35 -21.65 -25.21
CA SER A 213 -20.25 -22.31 -26.52
C SER A 213 -21.35 -23.39 -26.59
N LYS A 214 -22.45 -23.07 -27.25
CA LYS A 214 -23.49 -24.06 -27.60
C LYS A 214 -23.06 -24.78 -28.91
N SER A 215 -22.16 -25.77 -28.77
CA SER A 215 -21.85 -26.69 -29.88
C SER A 215 -22.64 -27.96 -29.78
#